data_524dd70513927cfb4e6667982413d44d
#
_entry.id   524dd70513927cfb4e6667982413d44d
#
_cell.length_a   1.000
_cell.length_b   1.000
_cell.length_c   1.000
_cell.angle_alpha   90.00
_cell.angle_beta   90.00
_cell.angle_gamma   90.00
#
_symmetry.space_group_name_H-M   'P 1'
#
loop_
_entity.id
_entity.type
_entity.pdbx_description
1 polymer ?
#
loop_
_entity_poly.entity_id
_entity_poly.type
_entity_poly.pdbx_seq_one_letter_code
_entity_poly.pdbx_strand_id
1 'polypeptide(L)'
;MNVYERTQQRLKTVFDLFDNVYVSFSGGKDSGVLLNLCIDYIRRHHLKRRIGVFHMDYEIQYRDTVDYVNRTLAANADILDVYRVCVPFKVLTCTSMFQQYWRPWEESKRELWVREMPAGCLTHRDFPFFRDDMWDYEFQNCFAEWLHARNRAARTCCLIGIRTQESFNRWRTIYSDRNHHRFAGKRWIRQWAGGGICNAYPLYDWLTTDIWTANGRFGWPYNRIYDLFYMAGVPLESQRVASPFISQAISSLHLYKAIDPDTWGRMIGRVNGVIFAALD
;
A
#
# COMPACT_ATOMS: atom_id res chain seq x y z
N MET A 1 12.37 20.63 -16.10
CA MET A 1 11.75 20.18 -14.83
C MET A 1 11.81 18.67 -14.76
N ASN A 2 12.51 18.12 -13.77
CA ASN A 2 12.63 16.67 -13.57
C ASN A 2 11.38 16.08 -12.85
N VAL A 3 11.31 14.76 -12.70
CA VAL A 3 10.14 14.10 -12.08
C VAL A 3 9.94 14.51 -10.62
N TYR A 4 11.01 14.73 -9.88
CA TYR A 4 10.94 15.23 -8.49
C TYR A 4 10.31 16.61 -8.40
N GLU A 5 10.77 17.56 -9.20
CA GLU A 5 10.21 18.93 -9.23
C GLU A 5 8.73 18.94 -9.61
N ARG A 6 8.36 18.13 -10.63
CA ARG A 6 6.93 17.95 -10.98
C ARG A 6 6.12 17.39 -9.83
N THR A 7 6.69 16.44 -9.07
CA THR A 7 6.01 15.87 -7.91
C THR A 7 5.86 16.87 -6.79
N GLN A 8 6.85 17.72 -6.53
CA GLN A 8 6.72 18.82 -5.56
C GLN A 8 5.54 19.77 -5.91
N GLN A 9 5.36 20.09 -7.18
CA GLN A 9 4.20 20.88 -7.64
C GLN A 9 2.87 20.14 -7.48
N ARG A 10 2.87 18.81 -7.69
CA ARG A 10 1.67 17.98 -7.46
C ARG A 10 1.31 17.92 -5.98
N LEU A 11 2.29 17.76 -5.10
CA LEU A 11 2.07 17.80 -3.65
C LEU A 11 1.56 19.15 -3.20
N LYS A 12 2.12 20.26 -3.72
CA LYS A 12 1.57 21.60 -3.48
C LYS A 12 0.09 21.65 -3.85
N THR A 13 -0.28 21.19 -5.03
CA THR A 13 -1.67 21.18 -5.49
C THR A 13 -2.56 20.35 -4.54
N VAL A 14 -2.09 19.17 -4.09
CA VAL A 14 -2.86 18.32 -3.17
C VAL A 14 -3.06 19.01 -1.83
N PHE A 15 -1.99 19.54 -1.23
CA PHE A 15 -2.08 20.16 0.09
C PHE A 15 -2.83 21.49 0.10
N ASP A 16 -2.88 22.20 -1.05
CA ASP A 16 -3.69 23.41 -1.20
C ASP A 16 -5.19 23.12 -1.38
N LEU A 17 -5.54 22.01 -2.04
CA LEU A 17 -6.91 21.75 -2.46
C LEU A 17 -7.69 20.77 -1.55
N PHE A 18 -6.97 19.98 -0.73
CA PHE A 18 -7.56 18.94 0.10
C PHE A 18 -7.24 19.17 1.58
N ASP A 19 -8.27 19.24 2.39
CA ASP A 19 -8.15 19.40 3.84
C ASP A 19 -7.84 18.06 4.54
N ASN A 20 -8.28 16.93 3.98
CA ASN A 20 -7.97 15.59 4.45
C ASN A 20 -7.14 14.83 3.41
N VAL A 21 -5.89 14.51 3.75
CA VAL A 21 -4.97 13.80 2.85
C VAL A 21 -4.40 12.59 3.57
N TYR A 22 -4.40 11.45 2.90
CA TYR A 22 -3.74 10.26 3.41
C TYR A 22 -3.00 9.49 2.31
N VAL A 23 -1.97 8.75 2.70
CA VAL A 23 -1.16 7.90 1.81
C VAL A 23 -1.58 6.45 1.98
N SER A 24 -1.86 5.76 0.88
CA SER A 24 -1.97 4.30 0.85
C SER A 24 -0.56 3.71 0.88
N PHE A 25 -0.14 3.22 2.06
CA PHE A 25 1.22 2.76 2.32
C PHE A 25 1.27 1.24 2.47
N SER A 26 1.81 0.56 1.47
CA SER A 26 1.94 -0.90 1.46
C SER A 26 3.25 -1.44 2.09
N GLY A 27 4.20 -0.57 2.42
CA GLY A 27 5.57 -0.96 2.77
C GLY A 27 6.46 -1.25 1.54
N GLY A 28 5.93 -1.11 0.33
CA GLY A 28 6.69 -1.24 -0.92
C GLY A 28 7.49 0.02 -1.27
N LYS A 29 8.44 -0.13 -2.22
CA LYS A 29 9.36 0.94 -2.65
C LYS A 29 8.64 2.21 -3.12
N ASP A 30 7.58 2.06 -3.89
CA ASP A 30 6.87 3.18 -4.51
C ASP A 30 6.04 3.96 -3.48
N SER A 31 5.30 3.25 -2.64
CA SER A 31 4.53 3.86 -1.55
C SER A 31 5.44 4.44 -0.46
N GLY A 32 6.61 3.84 -0.24
CA GLY A 32 7.64 4.38 0.68
C GLY A 32 8.20 5.71 0.20
N VAL A 33 8.58 5.80 -1.08
CA VAL A 33 9.04 7.07 -1.68
C VAL A 33 7.95 8.12 -1.62
N LEU A 34 6.70 7.77 -1.95
CA LEU A 34 5.58 8.70 -1.87
C LEU A 34 5.37 9.24 -0.45
N LEU A 35 5.42 8.36 0.55
CA LEU A 35 5.28 8.77 1.96
C LEU A 35 6.43 9.70 2.38
N ASN A 36 7.67 9.36 2.06
CA ASN A 36 8.83 10.20 2.36
C ASN A 36 8.74 11.57 1.68
N LEU A 37 8.30 11.64 0.41
CA LEU A 37 8.06 12.90 -0.30
C LEU A 37 7.02 13.77 0.41
N CYS A 38 5.94 13.17 0.90
CA CYS A 38 4.90 13.90 1.63
C CYS A 38 5.43 14.43 2.97
N ILE A 39 6.14 13.60 3.74
CA ILE A 39 6.75 13.98 5.02
C ILE A 39 7.74 15.13 4.82
N ASP A 40 8.66 14.98 3.86
CA ASP A 40 9.65 16.02 3.55
C ASP A 40 8.99 17.30 3.08
N TYR A 41 7.92 17.20 2.28
CA TYR A 41 7.17 18.37 1.83
C TYR A 41 6.56 19.14 3.01
N ILE A 42 5.86 18.42 3.91
CA ILE A 42 5.23 19.03 5.08
C ILE A 42 6.27 19.68 6.00
N ARG A 43 7.38 18.99 6.28
CA ARG A 43 8.46 19.50 7.14
C ARG A 43 9.16 20.70 6.52
N ARG A 44 9.51 20.63 5.24
CA ARG A 44 10.22 21.70 4.52
C ARG A 44 9.41 22.98 4.38
N HIS A 45 8.10 22.84 4.19
CA HIS A 45 7.19 23.98 4.06
C HIS A 45 6.54 24.38 5.39
N HIS A 46 6.94 23.77 6.49
CA HIS A 46 6.43 24.05 7.84
C HIS A 46 4.90 24.03 7.92
N LEU A 47 4.27 23.09 7.21
CA LEU A 47 2.82 22.99 7.20
C LEU A 47 2.33 22.50 8.56
N LYS A 48 1.42 23.27 9.17
CA LYS A 48 0.79 22.92 10.46
C LYS A 48 -0.32 21.89 10.25
N ARG A 49 0.02 20.71 9.72
CA ARG A 49 -0.93 19.63 9.49
C ARG A 49 -0.27 18.26 9.62
N ARG A 50 -1.06 17.28 9.98
CA ARG A 50 -0.69 15.87 9.96
C ARG A 50 -1.16 15.26 8.64
N ILE A 51 -0.60 14.10 8.28
CA ILE A 51 -1.03 13.34 7.12
C ILE A 51 -1.45 11.94 7.57
N GLY A 52 -2.56 11.45 7.03
CA GLY A 52 -3.02 10.09 7.26
C GLY A 52 -2.11 9.07 6.57
N VAL A 53 -1.91 7.92 7.21
CA VAL A 53 -1.27 6.75 6.59
C VAL A 53 -2.19 5.56 6.76
N PHE A 54 -2.69 5.05 5.64
CA PHE A 54 -3.51 3.85 5.58
C PHE A 54 -2.64 2.66 5.19
N HIS A 55 -2.49 1.71 6.10
CA HIS A 55 -1.73 0.47 5.90
C HIS A 55 -2.64 -0.72 6.14
N MET A 56 -2.92 -1.47 5.07
CA MET A 56 -3.61 -2.76 5.18
C MET A 56 -2.60 -3.84 5.51
N ASP A 57 -2.71 -4.36 6.72
CA ASP A 57 -1.85 -5.42 7.21
C ASP A 57 -2.47 -6.79 6.89
N TYR A 58 -1.91 -7.47 5.90
CA TYR A 58 -2.41 -8.75 5.41
C TYR A 58 -1.95 -9.98 6.23
N GLU A 59 -1.41 -9.81 7.44
CA GLU A 59 -0.89 -10.91 8.28
C GLU A 59 0.38 -11.53 7.70
N ILE A 60 0.33 -12.06 6.49
CA ILE A 60 1.46 -12.74 5.83
C ILE A 60 2.21 -11.76 4.95
N GLN A 61 3.37 -11.34 5.44
CA GLN A 61 4.33 -10.48 4.76
C GLN A 61 5.74 -10.89 5.19
N TYR A 62 6.76 -10.58 4.36
CA TYR A 62 8.16 -10.73 4.78
C TYR A 62 8.43 -9.94 6.06
N ARG A 63 9.22 -10.51 6.96
CA ARG A 63 9.63 -9.86 8.22
C ARG A 63 10.25 -8.48 7.98
N ASP A 64 11.14 -8.37 6.98
CA ASP A 64 11.74 -7.09 6.59
C ASP A 64 10.71 -6.02 6.24
N THR A 65 9.61 -6.42 5.58
CA THR A 65 8.51 -5.49 5.26
C THR A 65 7.79 -5.04 6.51
N VAL A 66 7.47 -5.96 7.41
CA VAL A 66 6.82 -5.63 8.70
C VAL A 66 7.70 -4.69 9.52
N ASP A 67 9.00 -4.96 9.60
CA ASP A 67 9.98 -4.15 10.32
C ASP A 67 10.15 -2.76 9.70
N TYR A 68 10.18 -2.68 8.37
CA TYR A 68 10.24 -1.41 7.66
C TYR A 68 8.99 -0.55 7.94
N VAL A 69 7.80 -1.14 7.87
CA VAL A 69 6.54 -0.46 8.19
C VAL A 69 6.57 0.04 9.64
N ASN A 70 6.90 -0.82 10.60
CA ASN A 70 6.97 -0.45 12.01
C ASN A 70 7.93 0.73 12.26
N ARG A 71 9.14 0.65 11.72
CA ARG A 71 10.15 1.71 11.87
C ARG A 71 9.72 3.03 11.22
N THR A 72 9.14 2.96 10.02
CA THR A 72 8.68 4.15 9.29
C THR A 72 7.57 4.88 10.03
N LEU A 73 6.59 4.14 10.54
CA LEU A 73 5.48 4.71 11.29
C LEU A 73 5.93 5.30 12.63
N ALA A 74 6.78 4.58 13.37
CA ALA A 74 7.31 5.05 14.66
C ALA A 74 8.20 6.30 14.51
N ALA A 75 9.09 6.31 13.52
CA ALA A 75 10.02 7.43 13.31
C ALA A 75 9.34 8.74 12.88
N ASN A 76 8.08 8.69 12.45
CA ASN A 76 7.32 9.84 11.97
C ASN A 76 6.00 10.03 12.72
N ALA A 77 5.88 9.50 13.94
CA ALA A 77 4.67 9.59 14.76
C ALA A 77 4.22 11.01 15.06
N ASP A 78 5.17 11.98 15.01
CA ASP A 78 4.93 13.41 15.19
C ASP A 78 4.04 14.02 14.07
N ILE A 79 4.08 13.43 12.87
CA ILE A 79 3.42 13.99 11.68
C ILE A 79 2.38 13.04 11.07
N LEU A 80 2.34 11.77 11.47
CA LEU A 80 1.47 10.76 10.88
C LEU A 80 0.25 10.46 11.76
N ASP A 81 -0.93 10.45 11.14
CA ASP A 81 -2.13 9.82 11.69
C ASP A 81 -2.24 8.40 11.13
N VAL A 82 -1.92 7.40 11.95
CA VAL A 82 -1.74 6.03 11.50
C VAL A 82 -3.05 5.25 11.57
N TYR A 83 -3.46 4.71 10.42
CA TYR A 83 -4.57 3.76 10.27
C TYR A 83 -3.99 2.42 9.80
N ARG A 84 -3.43 1.65 10.74
CA ARG A 84 -2.99 0.28 10.49
C ARG A 84 -4.16 -0.67 10.69
N VAL A 85 -4.57 -1.35 9.63
CA VAL A 85 -5.79 -2.12 9.58
C VAL A 85 -5.48 -3.61 9.58
N CYS A 86 -5.95 -4.32 10.60
CA CYS A 86 -5.87 -5.77 10.76
C CYS A 86 -7.30 -6.35 10.75
N VAL A 87 -7.87 -6.55 9.57
CA VAL A 87 -9.28 -6.90 9.37
C VAL A 87 -9.40 -8.18 8.53
N PRO A 88 -10.33 -9.09 8.86
CA PRO A 88 -10.50 -10.38 8.15
C PRO A 88 -11.34 -10.25 6.88
N PHE A 89 -11.01 -9.30 6.00
CA PHE A 89 -11.62 -9.21 4.67
C PHE A 89 -11.16 -10.35 3.76
N LYS A 90 -11.87 -10.58 2.66
CA LYS A 90 -11.47 -11.55 1.64
C LYS A 90 -10.29 -11.01 0.82
N VAL A 91 -9.25 -11.80 0.69
CA VAL A 91 -8.09 -11.53 -0.16
C VAL A 91 -7.95 -12.64 -1.18
N LEU A 92 -7.84 -12.27 -2.46
CA LEU A 92 -7.70 -13.22 -3.55
C LEU A 92 -6.47 -14.12 -3.35
N THR A 93 -6.62 -15.42 -3.64
CA THR A 93 -5.50 -16.36 -3.70
C THR A 93 -5.54 -17.18 -4.98
N CYS A 94 -4.35 -17.44 -5.53
CA CYS A 94 -4.14 -18.29 -6.69
C CYS A 94 -3.39 -19.58 -6.34
N THR A 95 -3.27 -19.91 -5.05
CA THR A 95 -2.53 -21.08 -4.57
C THR A 95 -3.31 -22.39 -4.68
N SER A 96 -4.64 -22.33 -4.83
CA SER A 96 -5.51 -23.50 -4.90
C SER A 96 -6.67 -23.25 -5.86
N MET A 97 -7.04 -24.26 -6.64
CA MET A 97 -8.26 -24.24 -7.47
C MET A 97 -9.55 -24.33 -6.64
N PHE A 98 -9.46 -24.81 -5.41
CA PHE A 98 -10.62 -25.01 -4.52
C PHE A 98 -10.86 -23.85 -3.57
N GLN A 99 -9.90 -22.95 -3.41
CA GLN A 99 -10.00 -21.81 -2.50
C GLN A 99 -9.62 -20.52 -3.25
N GLN A 100 -10.61 -19.69 -3.56
CA GLN A 100 -10.42 -18.45 -4.31
C GLN A 100 -9.94 -17.29 -3.44
N TYR A 101 -10.12 -17.37 -2.13
CA TYR A 101 -9.71 -16.32 -1.18
C TYR A 101 -9.28 -16.93 0.15
N TRP A 102 -8.53 -16.13 0.91
CA TRP A 102 -8.25 -16.37 2.33
C TRP A 102 -8.56 -15.10 3.12
N ARG A 103 -8.56 -15.19 4.44
CA ARG A 103 -8.83 -14.06 5.33
C ARG A 103 -7.65 -13.86 6.28
N PRO A 104 -6.90 -12.73 6.19
CA PRO A 104 -5.94 -12.38 7.23
C PRO A 104 -6.67 -12.10 8.54
N TRP A 105 -5.99 -12.30 9.65
CA TRP A 105 -6.50 -11.97 10.99
C TRP A 105 -7.86 -12.59 11.35
N GLU A 106 -8.23 -13.71 10.75
CA GLU A 106 -9.45 -14.44 11.04
C GLU A 106 -9.39 -14.99 12.48
N GLU A 107 -10.24 -14.48 13.39
CA GLU A 107 -10.19 -14.80 14.83
C GLU A 107 -10.38 -16.29 15.12
N SER A 108 -11.20 -17.00 14.34
CA SER A 108 -11.39 -18.44 14.47
C SER A 108 -10.14 -19.28 14.17
N LYS A 109 -9.14 -18.69 13.53
CA LYS A 109 -7.84 -19.29 13.19
C LYS A 109 -6.66 -18.61 13.88
N ARG A 110 -6.89 -17.95 14.99
CA ARG A 110 -5.87 -17.21 15.71
C ARG A 110 -4.62 -18.01 16.04
N GLU A 111 -4.76 -19.28 16.38
CA GLU A 111 -3.64 -20.18 16.68
C GLU A 111 -2.74 -20.45 15.46
N LEU A 112 -3.27 -20.23 14.25
CA LEU A 112 -2.57 -20.42 12.99
C LEU A 112 -1.99 -19.12 12.44
N TRP A 113 -2.19 -17.98 13.10
CA TRP A 113 -1.65 -16.71 12.62
C TRP A 113 -0.13 -16.78 12.47
N VAL A 114 0.36 -16.22 11.39
CA VAL A 114 1.79 -16.26 11.05
C VAL A 114 2.63 -15.44 12.03
N ARG A 115 2.04 -14.41 12.62
CA ARG A 115 2.64 -13.56 13.65
C ARG A 115 1.58 -12.95 14.55
N GLU A 116 2.03 -12.35 15.64
CA GLU A 116 1.16 -11.60 16.53
C GLU A 116 0.59 -10.35 15.85
N MET A 117 -0.66 -10.04 16.16
CA MET A 117 -1.31 -8.83 15.68
C MET A 117 -0.62 -7.60 16.28
N PRO A 118 -0.26 -6.59 15.48
CA PRO A 118 0.41 -5.40 15.97
C PRO A 118 -0.42 -4.64 17.02
N ALA A 119 0.24 -4.18 18.07
CA ALA A 119 -0.44 -3.36 19.08
C ALA A 119 -0.96 -2.06 18.47
N GLY A 120 -2.16 -1.65 18.89
CA GLY A 120 -2.78 -0.40 18.44
C GLY A 120 -3.28 -0.40 17.00
N CYS A 121 -3.33 -1.56 16.32
CA CYS A 121 -3.99 -1.66 15.02
C CYS A 121 -5.51 -1.54 15.14
N LEU A 122 -6.14 -1.14 14.04
CA LEU A 122 -7.59 -1.09 13.91
C LEU A 122 -8.10 -2.45 13.41
N THR A 123 -9.15 -2.94 14.06
CA THR A 123 -9.78 -4.23 13.76
C THR A 123 -11.15 -4.02 13.11
N HIS A 124 -11.81 -5.10 12.74
CA HIS A 124 -13.18 -5.03 12.20
C HIS A 124 -14.16 -4.31 13.15
N ARG A 125 -13.90 -4.31 14.46
CA ARG A 125 -14.75 -3.66 15.48
C ARG A 125 -14.68 -2.13 15.42
N ASP A 126 -13.62 -1.57 14.84
CA ASP A 126 -13.41 -0.13 14.70
C ASP A 126 -14.15 0.46 13.49
N PHE A 127 -14.68 -0.39 12.60
CA PHE A 127 -15.29 0.00 11.34
C PHE A 127 -16.77 -0.40 11.26
N PRO A 128 -17.72 0.52 11.50
CA PRO A 128 -19.15 0.23 11.45
C PRO A 128 -19.65 -0.29 10.10
N PHE A 129 -18.90 -0.05 9.03
CA PHE A 129 -19.23 -0.49 7.67
C PHE A 129 -18.74 -1.90 7.35
N PHE A 130 -17.92 -2.52 8.22
CA PHE A 130 -17.35 -3.84 7.94
C PHE A 130 -18.45 -4.91 7.86
N ARG A 131 -18.32 -5.79 6.89
CA ARG A 131 -19.14 -6.98 6.70
C ARG A 131 -18.25 -8.19 6.42
N ASP A 132 -18.64 -9.36 6.90
CA ASP A 132 -17.85 -10.60 6.78
C ASP A 132 -17.61 -11.08 5.34
N ASP A 133 -18.46 -10.66 4.39
CA ASP A 133 -18.34 -11.02 2.97
C ASP A 133 -17.47 -10.04 2.16
N MET A 134 -16.98 -8.97 2.79
CA MET A 134 -16.27 -7.87 2.14
C MET A 134 -14.91 -8.27 1.59
N TRP A 135 -14.61 -7.83 0.37
CA TRP A 135 -13.29 -7.92 -0.23
C TRP A 135 -12.38 -6.76 0.21
N ASP A 136 -11.07 -6.96 0.12
CA ASP A 136 -10.07 -5.95 0.49
C ASP A 136 -10.22 -4.63 -0.30
N TYR A 137 -10.54 -4.69 -1.59
CA TYR A 137 -10.78 -3.49 -2.41
C TYR A 137 -12.08 -2.76 -2.03
N GLU A 138 -13.13 -3.49 -1.61
CA GLU A 138 -14.36 -2.89 -1.10
C GLU A 138 -14.10 -2.19 0.22
N PHE A 139 -13.29 -2.82 1.10
CA PHE A 139 -12.88 -2.23 2.36
C PHE A 139 -12.12 -0.92 2.14
N GLN A 140 -11.20 -0.85 1.17
CA GLN A 140 -10.47 0.38 0.84
C GLN A 140 -11.41 1.52 0.45
N ASN A 141 -12.45 1.23 -0.32
CA ASN A 141 -13.44 2.23 -0.73
C ASN A 141 -14.24 2.73 0.47
N CYS A 142 -14.81 1.81 1.26
CA CYS A 142 -15.57 2.16 2.46
C CYS A 142 -14.71 2.90 3.50
N PHE A 143 -13.41 2.56 3.61
CA PHE A 143 -12.48 3.28 4.47
C PHE A 143 -12.32 4.75 4.05
N ALA A 144 -12.20 5.03 2.76
CA ALA A 144 -12.09 6.40 2.27
C ALA A 144 -13.35 7.24 2.61
N GLU A 145 -14.52 6.65 2.44
CA GLU A 145 -15.80 7.29 2.79
C GLU A 145 -15.94 7.50 4.31
N TRP A 146 -15.58 6.48 5.09
CA TRP A 146 -15.57 6.55 6.55
C TRP A 146 -14.61 7.61 7.07
N LEU A 147 -13.39 7.68 6.53
CA LEU A 147 -12.39 8.67 6.93
C LEU A 147 -12.83 10.09 6.56
N HIS A 148 -13.43 10.25 5.37
CA HIS A 148 -13.98 11.52 4.92
C HIS A 148 -15.06 12.03 5.90
N ALA A 149 -16.01 11.18 6.24
CA ALA A 149 -17.09 11.51 7.17
C ALA A 149 -16.58 11.75 8.61
N ARG A 150 -15.68 10.87 9.10
CA ARG A 150 -15.09 10.97 10.44
C ARG A 150 -14.36 12.29 10.66
N ASN A 151 -13.59 12.72 9.67
CA ASN A 151 -12.82 13.96 9.73
C ASN A 151 -13.66 15.20 9.35
N ARG A 152 -14.93 15.01 9.00
CA ARG A 152 -15.82 16.10 8.52
C ARG A 152 -15.15 16.92 7.44
N ALA A 153 -14.41 16.25 6.56
CA ALA A 153 -13.61 16.89 5.54
C ALA A 153 -14.48 17.50 4.43
N ALA A 154 -14.09 18.65 3.93
CA ALA A 154 -14.69 19.18 2.71
C ALA A 154 -14.22 18.39 1.49
N ARG A 155 -12.92 18.01 1.49
CA ARG A 155 -12.31 17.19 0.42
C ARG A 155 -11.27 16.24 0.98
N THR A 156 -11.37 14.98 0.60
CA THR A 156 -10.41 13.92 0.95
C THR A 156 -9.61 13.46 -0.26
N CYS A 157 -8.31 13.30 -0.11
CA CYS A 157 -7.44 12.77 -1.14
C CYS A 157 -6.63 11.57 -0.64
N CYS A 158 -6.79 10.43 -1.30
CA CYS A 158 -5.92 9.28 -1.16
C CYS A 158 -4.73 9.40 -2.13
N LEU A 159 -3.51 9.45 -1.61
CA LEU A 159 -2.29 9.41 -2.41
C LEU A 159 -1.84 7.96 -2.61
N ILE A 160 -1.67 7.56 -3.86
CA ILE A 160 -1.33 6.19 -4.24
C ILE A 160 -0.07 6.20 -5.11
N GLY A 161 0.92 5.39 -4.75
CA GLY A 161 2.22 5.30 -5.43
C GLY A 161 2.18 4.50 -6.74
N ILE A 162 1.16 4.70 -7.57
CA ILE A 162 1.06 4.07 -8.89
C ILE A 162 1.99 4.75 -9.89
N ARG A 163 2.72 3.94 -10.68
CA ARG A 163 3.53 4.37 -11.82
C ARG A 163 3.02 3.71 -13.11
N THR A 164 2.98 4.46 -14.20
CA THR A 164 2.47 3.97 -15.50
C THR A 164 3.38 2.91 -16.11
N GLN A 165 4.66 2.89 -15.76
CA GLN A 165 5.65 1.90 -16.19
C GLN A 165 5.35 0.48 -15.68
N GLU A 166 4.65 0.34 -14.55
CA GLU A 166 4.50 -0.96 -13.87
C GLU A 166 3.63 -1.96 -14.63
N SER A 167 2.59 -1.49 -15.33
CA SER A 167 1.70 -2.33 -16.12
C SER A 167 0.75 -1.51 -16.98
N PHE A 168 0.18 -2.18 -18.01
CA PHE A 168 -0.85 -1.59 -18.86
C PHE A 168 -2.09 -1.14 -18.06
N ASN A 169 -2.48 -1.90 -17.04
CA ASN A 169 -3.62 -1.50 -16.17
C ASN A 169 -3.31 -0.22 -15.39
N ARG A 170 -2.07 -0.05 -14.89
CA ARG A 170 -1.62 1.18 -14.23
C ARG A 170 -1.60 2.37 -15.19
N TRP A 171 -1.11 2.14 -16.40
CA TRP A 171 -1.16 3.14 -17.47
C TRP A 171 -2.61 3.56 -17.78
N ARG A 172 -3.53 2.58 -17.95
CA ARG A 172 -4.96 2.86 -18.17
C ARG A 172 -5.58 3.68 -17.04
N THR A 173 -5.22 3.44 -15.80
CA THR A 173 -5.72 4.22 -14.65
C THR A 173 -5.45 5.71 -14.84
N ILE A 174 -4.36 6.10 -15.45
CA ILE A 174 -3.97 7.50 -15.65
C ILE A 174 -4.50 8.06 -16.97
N TYR A 175 -4.43 7.30 -18.06
CA TYR A 175 -4.65 7.81 -19.42
C TYR A 175 -6.04 7.50 -20.00
N SER A 176 -6.78 6.52 -19.44
CA SER A 176 -8.14 6.27 -19.90
C SER A 176 -9.10 7.36 -19.46
N ASP A 177 -9.89 7.87 -20.40
CA ASP A 177 -10.96 8.83 -20.11
C ASP A 177 -12.32 8.15 -19.87
N ARG A 178 -12.39 6.83 -20.03
CA ARG A 178 -13.61 6.08 -19.80
C ARG A 178 -13.90 5.99 -18.30
N ASN A 179 -15.07 6.44 -17.88
CA ASN A 179 -15.60 6.32 -16.51
C ASN A 179 -14.82 7.03 -15.38
N HIS A 180 -13.99 8.05 -15.70
CA HIS A 180 -13.24 8.75 -14.65
C HIS A 180 -13.40 10.27 -14.76
N HIS A 181 -13.92 10.87 -13.72
CA HIS A 181 -13.96 12.32 -13.57
C HIS A 181 -12.58 12.82 -13.17
N ARG A 182 -11.96 13.63 -14.03
CA ARG A 182 -10.71 14.33 -13.72
C ARG A 182 -11.02 15.48 -12.78
N PHE A 183 -10.36 15.53 -11.62
CA PHE A 183 -10.49 16.66 -10.73
C PHE A 183 -9.68 17.85 -11.26
N ALA A 184 -10.33 19.00 -11.41
CA ALA A 184 -9.73 20.24 -11.90
C ALA A 184 -8.90 20.05 -13.21
N GLY A 185 -9.36 19.20 -14.12
CA GLY A 185 -8.70 18.91 -15.40
C GLY A 185 -7.39 18.12 -15.29
N LYS A 186 -6.99 17.70 -14.08
CA LYS A 186 -5.72 16.99 -13.84
C LYS A 186 -5.89 15.48 -14.04
N ARG A 187 -5.17 14.90 -15.02
CA ARG A 187 -5.23 13.45 -15.31
C ARG A 187 -4.78 12.54 -14.17
N TRP A 188 -3.96 13.01 -13.29
CA TRP A 188 -3.40 12.27 -12.17
C TRP A 188 -4.22 12.41 -10.87
N ILE A 189 -5.35 13.11 -10.90
CA ILE A 189 -6.36 13.14 -9.81
C ILE A 189 -7.68 12.66 -10.36
N ARG A 190 -8.23 11.63 -9.73
CA ARG A 190 -9.50 11.01 -10.06
C ARG A 190 -10.51 11.24 -8.96
N GLN A 191 -11.60 11.91 -9.30
CA GLN A 191 -12.71 12.17 -8.38
C GLN A 191 -13.68 10.99 -8.40
N TRP A 192 -14.17 10.61 -7.25
CA TRP A 192 -15.21 9.61 -7.12
C TRP A 192 -16.59 10.17 -7.50
N ALA A 193 -17.51 9.27 -7.90
CA ALA A 193 -18.90 9.63 -8.07
C ALA A 193 -19.47 10.12 -6.73
N GLY A 194 -20.17 11.24 -6.71
CA GLY A 194 -20.65 11.86 -5.48
C GLY A 194 -19.80 13.01 -4.95
N GLY A 195 -18.57 13.19 -5.47
CA GLY A 195 -17.70 14.32 -5.09
C GLY A 195 -17.02 14.16 -3.74
N GLY A 196 -16.20 15.13 -3.36
CA GLY A 196 -15.54 15.18 -2.06
C GLY A 196 -14.34 14.24 -1.87
N ILE A 197 -14.31 13.09 -2.53
CA ILE A 197 -13.22 12.11 -2.41
C ILE A 197 -12.48 11.95 -3.74
N CYS A 198 -11.16 11.95 -3.68
CA CYS A 198 -10.30 11.77 -4.84
C CYS A 198 -9.18 10.76 -4.57
N ASN A 199 -8.73 10.08 -5.62
CA ASN A 199 -7.45 9.38 -5.65
C ASN A 199 -6.46 10.19 -6.47
N ALA A 200 -5.25 10.36 -5.97
CA ALA A 200 -4.18 11.05 -6.69
C ALA A 200 -2.93 10.18 -6.82
N TYR A 201 -2.26 10.31 -7.94
CA TYR A 201 -1.12 9.49 -8.35
C TYR A 201 0.11 10.36 -8.63
N PRO A 202 0.75 10.93 -7.60
CA PRO A 202 1.82 11.92 -7.80
C PRO A 202 3.06 11.37 -8.51
N LEU A 203 3.28 10.05 -8.43
CA LEU A 203 4.44 9.36 -9.02
C LEU A 203 4.15 8.74 -10.40
N TYR A 204 3.03 9.05 -11.04
CA TYR A 204 2.58 8.32 -12.22
C TYR A 204 3.59 8.28 -13.39
N ASP A 205 4.44 9.30 -13.53
CA ASP A 205 5.45 9.43 -14.58
C ASP A 205 6.88 9.09 -14.13
N TRP A 206 7.05 8.50 -12.92
CA TRP A 206 8.32 8.02 -12.42
C TRP A 206 8.68 6.65 -13.00
N LEU A 207 9.97 6.46 -13.28
CA LEU A 207 10.56 5.17 -13.61
C LEU A 207 11.02 4.45 -12.34
N THR A 208 11.28 3.13 -12.46
CA THR A 208 11.86 2.35 -11.35
C THR A 208 13.21 2.92 -10.92
N THR A 209 14.01 3.39 -11.88
CA THR A 209 15.29 4.05 -11.63
C THR A 209 15.14 5.35 -10.84
N ASP A 210 14.06 6.13 -11.07
CA ASP A 210 13.81 7.37 -10.33
C ASP A 210 13.51 7.08 -8.84
N ILE A 211 12.78 5.98 -8.56
CA ILE A 211 12.48 5.53 -7.19
C ILE A 211 13.79 5.25 -6.42
N TRP A 212 14.70 4.47 -7.01
CA TRP A 212 15.97 4.13 -6.38
C TRP A 212 16.93 5.32 -6.30
N THR A 213 16.97 6.16 -7.33
CA THR A 213 17.73 7.41 -7.33
C THR A 213 17.27 8.34 -6.20
N ALA A 214 15.97 8.45 -5.98
CA ALA A 214 15.43 9.28 -4.90
C ALA A 214 15.82 8.73 -3.52
N ASN A 215 15.67 7.42 -3.28
CA ASN A 215 16.09 6.80 -2.02
C ASN A 215 17.58 7.05 -1.73
N GLY A 216 18.46 6.84 -2.72
CA GLY A 216 19.89 7.09 -2.58
C GLY A 216 20.24 8.56 -2.38
N ARG A 217 19.62 9.46 -3.18
CA ARG A 217 19.92 10.90 -3.16
C ARG A 217 19.48 11.57 -1.85
N PHE A 218 18.33 11.19 -1.32
CA PHE A 218 17.78 11.80 -0.11
C PHE A 218 18.10 11.01 1.17
N GLY A 219 18.76 9.84 1.04
CA GLY A 219 19.09 8.99 2.18
C GLY A 219 17.86 8.45 2.91
N TRP A 220 16.75 8.28 2.21
CA TRP A 220 15.53 7.78 2.82
C TRP A 220 15.65 6.31 3.21
N PRO A 221 15.14 5.93 4.38
CA PRO A 221 15.01 4.52 4.72
C PRO A 221 14.04 3.84 3.74
N TYR A 222 14.40 2.64 3.30
CA TYR A 222 13.58 1.80 2.42
C TYR A 222 13.48 0.37 2.95
N ASN A 223 12.58 -0.40 2.38
CA ASN A 223 12.36 -1.80 2.74
C ASN A 223 13.51 -2.68 2.22
N ARG A 224 14.27 -3.28 3.13
CA ARG A 224 15.47 -4.09 2.84
C ARG A 224 15.17 -5.39 2.10
N ILE A 225 13.92 -5.82 2.05
CA ILE A 225 13.52 -6.98 1.22
C ILE A 225 13.94 -6.82 -0.24
N TYR A 226 14.03 -5.58 -0.75
CA TYR A 226 14.45 -5.32 -2.13
C TYR A 226 15.91 -5.66 -2.38
N ASP A 227 16.78 -5.50 -1.38
CA ASP A 227 18.19 -5.95 -1.47
C ASP A 227 18.24 -7.48 -1.62
N LEU A 228 17.42 -8.19 -0.84
CA LEU A 228 17.32 -9.65 -0.88
C LEU A 228 16.74 -10.16 -2.19
N PHE A 229 15.71 -9.50 -2.72
CA PHE A 229 15.21 -9.81 -4.06
C PHE A 229 16.26 -9.61 -5.15
N TYR A 230 17.03 -8.54 -5.07
CA TYR A 230 18.13 -8.28 -6.01
C TYR A 230 19.20 -9.36 -5.92
N MET A 231 19.63 -9.74 -4.72
CA MET A 231 20.59 -10.82 -4.47
C MET A 231 20.07 -12.19 -4.96
N ALA A 232 18.75 -12.41 -4.89
CA ALA A 232 18.10 -13.61 -5.40
C ALA A 232 17.92 -13.59 -6.94
N GLY A 233 18.38 -12.55 -7.64
CA GLY A 233 18.28 -12.43 -9.09
C GLY A 233 16.92 -11.98 -9.63
N VAL A 234 16.02 -11.50 -8.76
CA VAL A 234 14.72 -10.97 -9.21
C VAL A 234 14.92 -9.67 -9.97
N PRO A 235 14.47 -9.55 -11.23
CA PRO A 235 14.59 -8.31 -12.00
C PRO A 235 13.93 -7.12 -11.30
N LEU A 236 14.54 -5.93 -11.38
CA LEU A 236 14.07 -4.73 -10.67
C LEU A 236 12.60 -4.38 -10.93
N GLU A 237 12.13 -4.61 -12.16
CA GLU A 237 10.75 -4.35 -12.56
C GLU A 237 9.76 -5.36 -11.95
N SER A 238 10.25 -6.56 -11.61
CA SER A 238 9.44 -7.65 -11.04
C SER A 238 9.40 -7.63 -9.52
N GLN A 239 10.29 -6.86 -8.87
CA GLN A 239 10.36 -6.78 -7.43
C GLN A 239 9.14 -6.04 -6.86
N ARG A 240 8.29 -6.76 -6.14
CA ARG A 240 7.04 -6.23 -5.55
C ARG A 240 6.85 -6.73 -4.14
N VAL A 241 6.33 -5.86 -3.29
CA VAL A 241 5.76 -6.20 -1.99
C VAL A 241 4.24 -6.17 -2.15
N ALA A 242 3.62 -7.33 -2.05
CA ALA A 242 2.17 -7.53 -2.20
C ALA A 242 1.76 -8.75 -1.38
N SER A 243 0.46 -9.07 -1.35
CA SER A 243 0.01 -10.37 -0.88
C SER A 243 0.71 -11.48 -1.68
N PRO A 244 1.38 -12.44 -1.02
CA PRO A 244 2.21 -13.44 -1.72
C PRO A 244 1.42 -14.42 -2.59
N PHE A 245 0.10 -14.46 -2.43
CA PHE A 245 -0.77 -15.47 -3.04
C PHE A 245 -1.51 -15.00 -4.30
N ILE A 246 -1.32 -13.76 -4.72
CA ILE A 246 -1.92 -13.24 -5.97
C ILE A 246 -1.09 -13.65 -7.19
N SER A 247 -1.70 -13.68 -8.37
CA SER A 247 -1.06 -14.10 -9.63
C SER A 247 0.25 -13.37 -9.95
N GLN A 248 0.37 -12.09 -9.55
CA GLN A 248 1.56 -11.28 -9.79
C GLN A 248 2.73 -11.58 -8.83
N ALA A 249 2.48 -12.29 -7.74
CA ALA A 249 3.48 -12.59 -6.71
C ALA A 249 3.79 -14.09 -6.61
N ILE A 250 2.96 -14.94 -7.20
CA ILE A 250 3.06 -16.40 -7.04
C ILE A 250 4.41 -16.95 -7.53
N SER A 251 4.95 -16.41 -8.61
CA SER A 251 6.25 -16.81 -9.15
C SER A 251 7.44 -16.55 -8.21
N SER A 252 7.28 -15.65 -7.24
CA SER A 252 8.30 -15.35 -6.21
C SER A 252 7.97 -15.95 -4.84
N LEU A 253 6.92 -16.74 -4.74
CA LEU A 253 6.49 -17.35 -3.47
C LEU A 253 7.57 -18.28 -2.89
N HIS A 254 8.30 -19.01 -3.75
CA HIS A 254 9.40 -19.89 -3.35
C HIS A 254 10.52 -19.17 -2.58
N LEU A 255 10.70 -17.85 -2.80
CA LEU A 255 11.73 -17.05 -2.14
C LEU A 255 11.52 -16.93 -0.63
N TYR A 256 10.28 -17.10 -0.14
CA TYR A 256 10.05 -17.17 1.31
C TYR A 256 10.85 -18.28 1.99
N LYS A 257 11.08 -19.42 1.30
CA LYS A 257 11.87 -20.54 1.84
C LYS A 257 13.29 -20.11 2.19
N ALA A 258 13.88 -19.26 1.37
CA ALA A 258 15.28 -18.83 1.53
C ALA A 258 15.40 -17.55 2.36
N ILE A 259 14.49 -16.59 2.17
CA ILE A 259 14.58 -15.25 2.75
C ILE A 259 13.97 -15.19 4.15
N ASP A 260 12.82 -15.85 4.35
CA ASP A 260 12.06 -15.82 5.62
C ASP A 260 11.46 -17.19 5.93
N PRO A 261 12.30 -18.18 6.28
CA PRO A 261 11.89 -19.58 6.50
C PRO A 261 10.87 -19.73 7.63
N ASP A 262 10.88 -18.87 8.63
CA ASP A 262 9.92 -18.91 9.74
C ASP A 262 8.51 -18.55 9.25
N THR A 263 8.39 -17.47 8.49
CA THR A 263 7.13 -17.07 7.84
C THR A 263 6.69 -18.14 6.85
N TRP A 264 7.61 -18.71 6.08
CA TRP A 264 7.33 -19.83 5.18
C TRP A 264 6.70 -21.03 5.92
N GLY A 265 7.32 -21.48 7.01
CA GLY A 265 6.85 -22.64 7.79
C GLY A 265 5.43 -22.45 8.33
N ARG A 266 5.08 -21.22 8.74
CA ARG A 266 3.76 -20.90 9.26
C ARG A 266 2.70 -20.73 8.16
N MET A 267 3.05 -20.10 7.03
CA MET A 267 2.08 -19.85 5.96
C MET A 267 1.59 -21.12 5.28
N ILE A 268 2.37 -22.21 5.29
CA ILE A 268 1.97 -23.52 4.78
C ILE A 268 0.73 -24.05 5.51
N GLY A 269 0.68 -23.91 6.82
CA GLY A 269 -0.48 -24.31 7.64
C GLY A 269 -1.62 -23.31 7.61
N ARG A 270 -1.37 -22.09 7.11
CA ARG A 270 -2.34 -20.98 7.17
C ARG A 270 -3.17 -20.85 5.90
N VAL A 271 -2.58 -21.11 4.73
CA VAL A 271 -3.23 -20.96 3.42
C VAL A 271 -3.04 -22.22 2.59
N ASN A 272 -4.14 -22.77 2.08
CA ASN A 272 -4.13 -24.01 1.31
C ASN A 272 -3.37 -23.85 -0.03
N GLY A 273 -2.65 -24.90 -0.42
CA GLY A 273 -1.98 -24.99 -1.72
C GLY A 273 -0.64 -24.26 -1.82
N VAL A 274 -0.18 -23.58 -0.77
CA VAL A 274 1.08 -22.82 -0.76
C VAL A 274 2.28 -23.67 -1.15
N ILE A 275 2.37 -24.91 -0.66
CA ILE A 275 3.48 -25.82 -0.99
C ILE A 275 3.54 -26.07 -2.50
N PHE A 276 2.41 -26.39 -3.10
CA PHE A 276 2.34 -26.72 -4.53
C PHE A 276 2.58 -25.50 -5.40
N ALA A 277 2.06 -24.33 -5.00
CA ALA A 277 2.24 -23.08 -5.71
C ALA A 277 3.69 -22.55 -5.68
N ALA A 278 4.55 -23.11 -4.86
CA ALA A 278 5.97 -22.73 -4.74
C ALA A 278 6.93 -23.82 -5.25
N LEU A 279 6.46 -24.76 -6.06
CA LEU A 279 7.28 -25.84 -6.63
C LEU A 279 7.91 -25.48 -7.98
N ASP A 280 7.51 -24.40 -8.62
CA ASP A 280 7.99 -23.96 -9.94
C ASP A 280 9.27 -23.09 -9.86
#